data_8894a4fcaa1b9f1edcbf00fe5b779c0e
#
_entry.id   8894a4fcaa1b9f1edcbf00fe5b779c0e
#
_cell.length_a   1.000
_cell.length_b   1.000
_cell.length_c   1.000
_cell.angle_alpha   90.00
_cell.angle_beta   90.00
_cell.angle_gamma   90.00
#
_symmetry.space_group_name_H-M   'P 1'
#
loop_
_entity.id
_entity.type
_entity.pdbx_description
1 polymer ?
#
loop_
_entity_poly.entity_id
_entity_poly.type
_entity_poly.pdbx_seq_one_letter_code
_entity_poly.pdbx_strand_id
1 'polypeptide(L)'
;MGNLHYGKAWDPTRHYQDAAVADDYDRARFSSPAGRLFNFLDRRAVHRALADLPAASTLADVPCGTGRLAAVALTLGFSVHGVDIAPAMLAVARRRLAAFGDRFTTAVADIQSLDPARQFDAVLSARFLMHFPPHEQQTLIGMLGRLARRRLVLTHGIDTALHRRRRALKHATGWFQNPAAFPVTDARLAQMLAAVGFHEVRRYRILPLLSEAVVVVAERAGAP
;
A
#
# COMPACT_ATOMS: atom_id res chain seq x y z
N MET A 1 -12.40 -18.52 -10.40
CA MET A 1 -11.90 -17.16 -10.22
C MET A 1 -12.82 -16.47 -9.22
N GLY A 2 -12.38 -16.32 -7.97
CA GLY A 2 -13.20 -15.68 -6.94
C GLY A 2 -13.09 -14.17 -7.08
N ASN A 3 -14.22 -13.49 -7.26
CA ASN A 3 -14.26 -12.03 -7.20
C ASN A 3 -13.86 -11.60 -5.79
N LEU A 4 -12.90 -10.69 -5.68
CA LEU A 4 -12.55 -10.03 -4.41
C LEU A 4 -13.80 -9.33 -3.87
N HIS A 5 -14.21 -9.65 -2.64
CA HIS A 5 -15.44 -9.13 -2.04
C HIS A 5 -15.11 -7.91 -1.19
N TYR A 6 -15.34 -6.74 -1.75
CA TYR A 6 -15.42 -5.50 -0.97
C TYR A 6 -16.72 -5.53 -0.15
N GLY A 7 -16.66 -5.20 1.14
CA GLY A 7 -17.84 -5.22 2.01
C GLY A 7 -19.03 -4.47 1.39
N LYS A 8 -20.24 -4.94 1.64
CA LYS A 8 -21.51 -4.63 0.92
C LYS A 8 -21.87 -3.14 0.70
N ALA A 9 -21.19 -2.18 1.33
CA ALA A 9 -21.56 -0.74 1.28
C ALA A 9 -20.55 0.16 0.55
N TRP A 10 -19.34 -0.30 0.22
CA TRP A 10 -18.32 0.53 -0.40
C TRP A 10 -17.46 -0.27 -1.37
N ASP A 11 -17.53 0.08 -2.65
CA ASP A 11 -16.73 -0.52 -3.72
C ASP A 11 -15.63 0.47 -4.14
N PRO A 12 -14.36 0.24 -3.70
CA PRO A 12 -13.26 1.11 -4.05
C PRO A 12 -13.00 1.13 -5.56
N THR A 13 -13.33 0.07 -6.30
CA THR A 13 -13.10 0.02 -7.74
C THR A 13 -13.96 1.05 -8.48
N ARG A 14 -15.20 1.25 -8.04
CA ARG A 14 -16.09 2.27 -8.61
C ARG A 14 -15.78 3.67 -8.12
N HIS A 15 -15.50 3.81 -6.81
CA HIS A 15 -15.29 5.12 -6.19
C HIS A 15 -14.07 5.86 -6.79
N TYR A 16 -13.00 5.17 -7.09
CA TYR A 16 -11.77 5.78 -7.62
C TYR A 16 -11.72 5.90 -9.14
N GLN A 17 -12.75 5.44 -9.86
CA GLN A 17 -12.87 5.65 -11.31
C GLN A 17 -13.29 7.07 -11.68
N ASP A 18 -13.92 7.82 -10.76
CA ASP A 18 -14.33 9.20 -10.97
C ASP A 18 -13.10 10.13 -10.98
N ALA A 19 -12.95 10.89 -12.07
CA ALA A 19 -11.82 11.81 -12.25
C ALA A 19 -11.80 12.93 -11.20
N ALA A 20 -12.97 13.44 -10.78
CA ALA A 20 -13.05 14.47 -9.74
C ALA A 20 -12.62 13.94 -8.38
N VAL A 21 -12.98 12.68 -8.05
CA VAL A 21 -12.52 12.00 -6.85
C VAL A 21 -11.02 11.79 -6.88
N ALA A 22 -10.46 11.37 -8.03
CA ALA A 22 -9.02 11.14 -8.18
C ALA A 22 -8.22 12.44 -8.05
N ASP A 23 -8.67 13.54 -8.68
CA ASP A 23 -8.00 14.85 -8.62
C ASP A 23 -8.02 15.43 -7.20
N ASP A 24 -9.10 15.24 -6.45
CA ASP A 24 -9.24 15.75 -5.08
C ASP A 24 -8.72 14.80 -3.99
N TYR A 25 -8.38 13.56 -4.33
CA TYR A 25 -8.07 12.48 -3.38
C TYR A 25 -7.02 12.87 -2.34
N ASP A 26 -5.90 13.41 -2.77
CA ASP A 26 -4.81 13.77 -1.86
C ASP A 26 -5.15 15.01 -1.03
N ARG A 27 -5.85 15.97 -1.62
CA ARG A 27 -6.32 17.19 -0.93
C ARG A 27 -7.31 16.81 0.16
N ALA A 28 -8.34 16.05 -0.16
CA ALA A 28 -9.34 15.61 0.81
C ALA A 28 -8.71 14.86 1.98
N ARG A 29 -7.66 14.07 1.73
CA ARG A 29 -7.05 13.19 2.73
C ARG A 29 -5.95 13.84 3.55
N PHE A 30 -5.18 14.76 2.95
CA PHE A 30 -3.94 15.29 3.53
C PHE A 30 -3.90 16.82 3.69
N SER A 31 -5.01 17.55 3.52
CA SER A 31 -5.03 19.01 3.68
C SER A 31 -5.01 19.45 5.16
N SER A 32 -5.57 18.67 6.07
CA SER A 32 -5.53 18.97 7.49
C SER A 32 -4.11 18.89 8.08
N PRO A 33 -3.80 19.61 9.18
CA PRO A 33 -2.48 19.49 9.83
C PRO A 33 -2.12 18.05 10.20
N ALA A 34 -3.07 17.28 10.72
CA ALA A 34 -2.88 15.86 11.05
C ALA A 34 -2.66 15.01 9.79
N GLY A 35 -3.39 15.29 8.72
CA GLY A 35 -3.23 14.62 7.42
C GLY A 35 -1.86 14.91 6.81
N ARG A 36 -1.39 16.18 6.87
CA ARG A 36 -0.04 16.55 6.39
C ARG A 36 1.05 15.83 7.18
N LEU A 37 0.93 15.79 8.51
CA LEU A 37 1.88 15.07 9.36
C LEU A 37 1.88 13.56 9.03
N PHE A 38 0.71 12.96 8.89
CA PHE A 38 0.60 11.56 8.50
C PHE A 38 1.27 11.31 7.16
N ASN A 39 0.97 12.12 6.15
CA ASN A 39 1.59 12.02 4.82
C ASN A 39 3.12 12.14 4.86
N PHE A 40 3.63 13.08 5.64
CA PHE A 40 5.08 13.26 5.81
C PHE A 40 5.72 12.01 6.44
N LEU A 41 5.15 11.50 7.52
CA LEU A 41 5.67 10.32 8.22
C LEU A 41 5.59 9.05 7.35
N ASP A 42 4.48 8.86 6.63
CA ASP A 42 4.27 7.75 5.71
C ASP A 42 5.33 7.75 4.59
N ARG A 43 5.51 8.89 3.92
CA ARG A 43 6.56 9.07 2.90
C ARG A 43 7.97 8.84 3.45
N ARG A 44 8.25 9.37 4.65
CA ARG A 44 9.54 9.17 5.32
C ARG A 44 9.78 7.70 5.66
N ALA A 45 8.75 6.97 6.09
CA ALA A 45 8.84 5.54 6.37
C ALA A 45 9.10 4.73 5.10
N VAL A 46 8.40 5.02 4.00
CA VAL A 46 8.65 4.38 2.70
C VAL A 46 10.04 4.73 2.17
N HIS A 47 10.49 5.98 2.30
CA HIS A 47 11.86 6.36 1.94
C HIS A 47 12.89 5.48 2.69
N ARG A 48 12.76 5.36 4.02
CA ARG A 48 13.64 4.51 4.84
C ARG A 48 13.56 3.03 4.50
N ALA A 49 12.38 2.58 4.04
CA ALA A 49 12.15 1.20 3.63
C ALA A 49 12.88 0.84 2.32
N LEU A 50 13.20 1.84 1.50
CA LEU A 50 13.78 1.67 0.17
C LEU A 50 15.22 2.17 0.05
N ALA A 51 15.68 3.07 0.96
CA ALA A 51 16.92 3.82 0.80
C ALA A 51 18.22 2.99 0.81
N ASP A 52 18.17 1.76 1.27
CA ASP A 52 19.31 0.82 1.29
C ASP A 52 19.34 -0.11 0.05
N LEU A 53 18.36 -0.02 -0.83
CA LEU A 53 18.41 -0.67 -2.14
C LEU A 53 19.22 0.17 -3.14
N PRO A 54 19.86 -0.44 -4.14
CA PRO A 54 20.58 0.29 -5.19
C PRO A 54 19.67 1.30 -5.91
N ALA A 55 20.21 2.47 -6.25
CA ALA A 55 19.45 3.55 -6.90
C ALA A 55 18.81 3.12 -8.26
N ALA A 56 19.45 2.23 -9.01
CA ALA A 56 18.89 1.73 -10.27
C ALA A 56 17.87 0.59 -10.10
N SER A 57 17.42 0.30 -8.86
CA SER A 57 16.45 -0.76 -8.59
C SER A 57 15.10 -0.49 -9.28
N THR A 58 14.42 -1.58 -9.62
CA THR A 58 13.07 -1.56 -10.18
C THR A 58 12.04 -1.76 -9.07
N LEU A 59 10.93 -0.99 -9.14
CA LEU A 59 9.85 -1.08 -8.16
C LEU A 59 8.50 -1.17 -8.86
N ALA A 60 7.64 -2.09 -8.42
CA ALA A 60 6.21 -2.04 -8.71
C ALA A 60 5.45 -1.39 -7.54
N ASP A 61 4.61 -0.38 -7.82
CA ASP A 61 3.68 0.23 -6.86
C ASP A 61 2.27 -0.24 -7.18
N VAL A 62 1.68 -1.09 -6.32
CA VAL A 62 0.42 -1.82 -6.58
C VAL A 62 -0.49 -1.84 -5.34
N PRO A 63 -1.62 -1.15 -5.36
CA PRO A 63 -2.05 -0.15 -6.32
C PRO A 63 -1.30 1.18 -6.15
N CYS A 64 -1.03 1.82 -7.29
CA CYS A 64 -0.25 3.05 -7.35
C CYS A 64 -1.04 4.30 -6.90
N GLY A 65 -2.35 4.32 -7.12
CA GLY A 65 -3.19 5.49 -6.88
C GLY A 65 -2.70 6.72 -7.64
N THR A 66 -2.61 7.85 -6.94
CA THR A 66 -2.12 9.13 -7.48
C THR A 66 -0.60 9.22 -7.62
N GLY A 67 0.15 8.13 -7.44
CA GLY A 67 1.62 8.11 -7.53
C GLY A 67 2.35 8.77 -6.35
N ARG A 68 1.66 9.04 -5.25
CA ARG A 68 2.21 9.74 -4.08
C ARG A 68 3.44 9.05 -3.48
N LEU A 69 3.42 7.73 -3.39
CA LEU A 69 4.53 6.93 -2.85
C LEU A 69 5.51 6.50 -3.94
N ALA A 70 5.04 6.28 -5.17
CA ALA A 70 5.91 6.11 -6.34
C ALA A 70 6.92 7.28 -6.47
N ALA A 71 6.48 8.52 -6.19
CA ALA A 71 7.36 9.69 -6.15
C ALA A 71 8.56 9.52 -5.21
N VAL A 72 8.39 8.82 -4.08
CA VAL A 72 9.47 8.58 -3.12
C VAL A 72 10.54 7.66 -3.73
N ALA A 73 10.13 6.57 -4.36
CA ALA A 73 11.05 5.65 -5.02
C ALA A 73 11.79 6.32 -6.20
N LEU A 74 11.07 7.11 -7.00
CA LEU A 74 11.65 7.86 -8.11
C LEU A 74 12.70 8.87 -7.65
N THR A 75 12.51 9.55 -6.51
CA THR A 75 13.52 10.47 -5.94
C THR A 75 14.75 9.74 -5.42
N LEU A 76 14.63 8.45 -5.07
CA LEU A 76 15.76 7.57 -4.73
C LEU A 76 16.49 7.02 -5.96
N GLY A 77 16.05 7.36 -7.18
CA GLY A 77 16.69 6.94 -8.43
C GLY A 77 16.11 5.66 -9.04
N PHE A 78 15.04 5.10 -8.48
CA PHE A 78 14.41 3.87 -8.98
C PHE A 78 13.68 4.09 -10.30
N SER A 79 13.52 3.01 -11.07
CA SER A 79 12.51 2.92 -12.12
C SER A 79 11.24 2.30 -11.53
N VAL A 80 10.11 2.99 -11.69
CA VAL A 80 8.85 2.60 -11.05
C VAL A 80 7.80 2.24 -12.08
N HIS A 81 7.14 1.09 -11.88
CA HIS A 81 5.96 0.65 -12.62
C HIS A 81 4.73 0.76 -11.73
N GLY A 82 3.90 1.77 -11.95
CA GLY A 82 2.65 1.97 -11.22
C GLY A 82 1.51 1.17 -11.84
N VAL A 83 0.84 0.36 -11.05
CA VAL A 83 -0.34 -0.40 -11.48
C VAL A 83 -1.53 0.04 -10.64
N ASP A 84 -2.65 0.31 -11.29
CA ASP A 84 -3.93 0.59 -10.62
C ASP A 84 -5.08 0.15 -11.51
N ILE A 85 -6.19 -0.26 -10.90
CA ILE A 85 -7.41 -0.62 -11.64
C ILE A 85 -8.17 0.62 -12.12
N ALA A 86 -7.92 1.79 -11.51
CA ALA A 86 -8.60 3.04 -11.78
C ALA A 86 -7.79 3.92 -12.77
N PRO A 87 -8.21 4.06 -14.04
CA PRO A 87 -7.52 4.90 -15.03
C PRO A 87 -7.38 6.36 -14.59
N ALA A 88 -8.39 6.90 -13.88
CA ALA A 88 -8.39 8.26 -13.37
C ALA A 88 -7.24 8.50 -12.37
N MET A 89 -7.00 7.56 -11.45
CA MET A 89 -5.86 7.62 -10.52
C MET A 89 -4.53 7.65 -11.26
N LEU A 90 -4.36 6.78 -12.26
CA LEU A 90 -3.12 6.76 -13.05
C LEU A 90 -2.94 8.00 -13.92
N ALA A 91 -4.02 8.65 -14.35
CA ALA A 91 -3.92 9.94 -15.04
C ALA A 91 -3.34 11.02 -14.12
N VAL A 92 -3.76 11.07 -12.85
CA VAL A 92 -3.19 11.96 -11.83
C VAL A 92 -1.72 11.62 -11.58
N ALA A 93 -1.40 10.32 -11.43
CA ALA A 93 -0.03 9.86 -11.20
C ALA A 93 0.90 10.27 -12.36
N ARG A 94 0.49 10.07 -13.61
CA ARG A 94 1.25 10.45 -14.80
C ARG A 94 1.52 11.96 -14.86
N ARG A 95 0.49 12.79 -14.59
CA ARG A 95 0.69 14.26 -14.54
C ARG A 95 1.68 14.65 -13.44
N ARG A 96 1.52 14.08 -12.25
CA ARG A 96 2.38 14.35 -11.07
C ARG A 96 3.83 13.98 -11.31
N LEU A 97 4.07 12.87 -11.97
CA LEU A 97 5.38 12.24 -12.10
C LEU A 97 6.02 12.45 -13.49
N ALA A 98 5.42 13.30 -14.33
CA ALA A 98 5.87 13.55 -15.70
C ALA A 98 7.36 13.95 -15.80
N ALA A 99 7.89 14.69 -14.82
CA ALA A 99 9.28 15.11 -14.76
C ALA A 99 10.29 13.95 -14.66
N PHE A 100 9.84 12.75 -14.28
CA PHE A 100 10.71 11.56 -14.19
C PHE A 100 10.86 10.81 -15.52
N GLY A 101 10.10 11.21 -16.56
CA GLY A 101 10.18 10.60 -17.90
C GLY A 101 9.96 9.09 -17.88
N ASP A 102 10.80 8.37 -18.62
CA ASP A 102 10.69 6.90 -18.79
C ASP A 102 10.93 6.08 -17.52
N ARG A 103 11.43 6.71 -16.46
CA ARG A 103 11.57 6.04 -15.16
C ARG A 103 10.23 5.78 -14.47
N PHE A 104 9.14 6.39 -14.94
CA PHE A 104 7.80 6.12 -14.45
C PHE A 104 6.89 5.61 -15.55
N THR A 105 6.53 4.33 -15.49
CA THR A 105 5.57 3.69 -16.40
C THR A 105 4.32 3.26 -15.66
N THR A 106 3.20 3.12 -16.36
CA THR A 106 1.93 2.73 -15.73
C THR A 106 1.19 1.69 -16.53
N ALA A 107 0.41 0.83 -15.84
CA ALA A 107 -0.56 -0.07 -16.44
C ALA A 107 -1.91 -0.01 -15.71
N VAL A 108 -3.01 0.05 -16.46
CA VAL A 108 -4.35 -0.16 -15.92
C VAL A 108 -4.58 -1.66 -15.86
N ALA A 109 -4.56 -2.22 -14.65
CA ALA A 109 -4.72 -3.67 -14.47
C ALA A 109 -5.21 -4.00 -13.06
N ASP A 110 -5.94 -5.11 -12.93
CA ASP A 110 -6.18 -5.76 -11.65
C ASP A 110 -4.92 -6.53 -11.23
N ILE A 111 -4.60 -6.51 -9.93
CA ILE A 111 -3.49 -7.28 -9.37
C ILE A 111 -3.56 -8.78 -9.73
N GLN A 112 -4.76 -9.32 -9.88
CA GLN A 112 -5.00 -10.72 -10.24
C GLN A 112 -4.57 -11.04 -11.69
N SER A 113 -4.51 -10.03 -12.56
CA SER A 113 -4.15 -10.18 -13.98
C SER A 113 -2.66 -9.93 -14.25
N LEU A 114 -1.88 -9.57 -13.21
CA LEU A 114 -0.46 -9.28 -13.38
C LEU A 114 0.33 -10.56 -13.66
N ASP A 115 1.20 -10.48 -14.68
CA ASP A 115 2.09 -11.57 -15.03
C ASP A 115 3.16 -11.79 -13.94
N PRO A 116 3.16 -12.95 -13.27
CA PRO A 116 4.13 -13.24 -12.21
C PRO A 116 5.57 -13.41 -12.74
N ALA A 117 5.77 -13.57 -14.03
CA ALA A 117 7.10 -13.61 -14.66
C ALA A 117 7.75 -12.22 -14.70
N ARG A 118 6.94 -11.15 -14.67
CA ARG A 118 7.43 -9.78 -14.60
C ARG A 118 7.77 -9.41 -13.17
N GLN A 119 9.02 -9.60 -12.78
CA GLN A 119 9.50 -9.36 -11.43
C GLN A 119 10.26 -8.03 -11.30
N PHE A 120 10.17 -7.45 -10.09
CA PHE A 120 10.80 -6.20 -9.67
C PHE A 120 11.70 -6.45 -8.45
N ASP A 121 12.72 -5.64 -8.26
CA ASP A 121 13.59 -5.74 -7.08
C ASP A 121 12.82 -5.49 -5.79
N ALA A 122 11.86 -4.54 -5.83
CA ALA A 122 10.93 -4.29 -4.74
C ALA A 122 9.49 -4.15 -5.24
N VAL A 123 8.53 -4.49 -4.37
CA VAL A 123 7.10 -4.23 -4.56
C VAL A 123 6.60 -3.41 -3.39
N LEU A 124 5.94 -2.30 -3.68
CA LEU A 124 5.25 -1.46 -2.71
C LEU A 124 3.74 -1.68 -2.84
N SER A 125 3.07 -1.94 -1.72
CA SER A 125 1.61 -1.97 -1.67
C SER A 125 1.13 -1.17 -0.47
N ALA A 126 0.50 -0.04 -0.76
CA ALA A 126 0.17 0.92 0.28
C ALA A 126 -1.34 1.07 0.46
N ARG A 127 -1.81 0.90 1.70
CA ARG A 127 -3.20 1.15 2.13
C ARG A 127 -4.24 0.36 1.33
N PHE A 128 -3.86 -0.80 0.87
CA PHE A 128 -4.68 -1.67 0.01
C PHE A 128 -5.19 -2.90 0.78
N LEU A 129 -4.28 -3.69 1.34
CA LEU A 129 -4.61 -4.97 1.98
C LEU A 129 -5.64 -4.85 3.09
N MET A 130 -5.64 -3.75 3.83
CA MET A 130 -6.56 -3.51 4.94
C MET A 130 -8.04 -3.44 4.54
N HIS A 131 -8.36 -3.31 3.25
CA HIS A 131 -9.72 -3.29 2.74
C HIS A 131 -10.30 -4.69 2.51
N PHE A 132 -9.51 -5.74 2.68
CA PHE A 132 -9.88 -7.12 2.42
C PHE A 132 -9.85 -7.95 3.71
N PRO A 133 -10.74 -8.98 3.83
CA PRO A 133 -10.69 -9.90 4.96
C PRO A 133 -9.38 -10.71 4.96
N PRO A 134 -8.95 -11.26 6.12
CA PRO A 134 -7.62 -11.87 6.28
C PRO A 134 -7.28 -13.00 5.30
N HIS A 135 -8.26 -13.77 4.83
CA HIS A 135 -8.02 -14.84 3.85
C HIS A 135 -7.70 -14.27 2.45
N GLU A 136 -8.36 -13.18 2.05
CA GLU A 136 -8.05 -12.49 0.79
C GLU A 136 -6.72 -11.75 0.89
N GLN A 137 -6.39 -11.16 2.05
CA GLN A 137 -5.08 -10.55 2.27
C GLN A 137 -3.94 -11.56 2.04
N GLN A 138 -4.10 -12.81 2.51
CA GLN A 138 -3.13 -13.88 2.25
C GLN A 138 -2.91 -14.12 0.76
N THR A 139 -3.99 -14.17 -0.01
CA THR A 139 -3.94 -14.35 -1.47
C THR A 139 -3.25 -13.17 -2.15
N LEU A 140 -3.60 -11.94 -1.76
CA LEU A 140 -3.00 -10.71 -2.30
C LEU A 140 -1.51 -10.59 -1.96
N ILE A 141 -1.10 -10.92 -0.73
CA ILE A 141 0.32 -10.98 -0.35
C ILE A 141 1.06 -12.01 -1.21
N GLY A 142 0.40 -13.16 -1.52
CA GLY A 142 0.94 -14.15 -2.44
C GLY A 142 1.17 -13.62 -3.85
N MET A 143 0.23 -12.83 -4.37
CA MET A 143 0.36 -12.20 -5.68
C MET A 143 1.49 -11.16 -5.69
N LEU A 144 1.52 -10.26 -4.71
CA LEU A 144 2.59 -9.26 -4.56
C LEU A 144 3.96 -9.93 -4.39
N GLY A 145 4.03 -11.00 -3.59
CA GLY A 145 5.26 -11.75 -3.36
C GLY A 145 5.84 -12.37 -4.62
N ARG A 146 5.00 -12.85 -5.55
CA ARG A 146 5.48 -13.37 -6.84
C ARG A 146 6.14 -12.28 -7.71
N LEU A 147 5.67 -11.05 -7.61
CA LEU A 147 6.23 -9.91 -8.34
C LEU A 147 7.54 -9.39 -7.73
N ALA A 148 7.81 -9.64 -6.45
CA ALA A 148 8.98 -9.14 -5.75
C ALA A 148 10.14 -10.15 -5.79
N ARG A 149 11.28 -9.74 -6.36
CA ARG A 149 12.51 -10.55 -6.28
C ARG A 149 13.10 -10.55 -4.88
N ARG A 150 13.19 -9.40 -4.25
CA ARG A 150 13.90 -9.21 -2.99
C ARG A 150 13.03 -8.67 -1.87
N ARG A 151 12.29 -7.56 -2.09
CA ARG A 151 11.65 -6.80 -1.02
C ARG A 151 10.17 -6.56 -1.26
N LEU A 152 9.36 -6.78 -0.21
CA LEU A 152 8.00 -6.27 -0.09
C LEU A 152 7.96 -5.11 0.90
N VAL A 153 7.34 -4.00 0.51
CA VAL A 153 7.02 -2.86 1.40
C VAL A 153 5.51 -2.74 1.47
N LEU A 154 4.94 -3.04 2.64
CA LEU A 154 3.49 -3.06 2.84
C LEU A 154 3.10 -1.99 3.84
N THR A 155 2.14 -1.13 3.48
CA THR A 155 1.48 -0.28 4.47
C THR A 155 0.20 -0.96 4.94
N HIS A 156 0.12 -1.27 6.23
CA HIS A 156 -0.97 -2.05 6.81
C HIS A 156 -1.48 -1.44 8.12
N GLY A 157 -2.65 -1.89 8.58
CA GLY A 157 -3.17 -1.63 9.91
C GLY A 157 -2.86 -2.80 10.86
N ILE A 158 -2.21 -2.51 11.98
CA ILE A 158 -1.93 -3.54 13.01
C ILE A 158 -2.94 -3.47 14.14
N ASP A 159 -3.56 -4.61 14.43
CA ASP A 159 -4.53 -4.77 15.50
C ASP A 159 -3.86 -5.00 16.84
N THR A 160 -3.84 -3.98 17.68
CA THR A 160 -3.37 -4.05 19.07
C THR A 160 -4.52 -3.92 20.06
N ALA A 161 -4.30 -4.36 21.31
CA ALA A 161 -5.30 -4.21 22.37
C ALA A 161 -5.74 -2.74 22.58
N LEU A 162 -4.79 -1.80 22.50
CA LEU A 162 -5.07 -0.36 22.57
C LEU A 162 -5.99 0.09 21.44
N HIS A 163 -5.69 -0.30 20.21
CA HIS A 163 -6.48 0.08 19.03
C HIS A 163 -7.86 -0.56 19.05
N ARG A 164 -8.00 -1.82 19.52
CA ARG A 164 -9.31 -2.46 19.72
C ARG A 164 -10.17 -1.69 20.71
N ARG A 165 -9.61 -1.31 21.88
CA ARG A 165 -10.33 -0.50 22.89
C ARG A 165 -10.77 0.85 22.34
N ARG A 166 -9.90 1.52 21.59
CA ARG A 166 -10.23 2.81 20.94
C ARG A 166 -11.32 2.68 19.89
N ARG A 167 -11.27 1.63 19.06
CA ARG A 167 -12.34 1.35 18.08
C ARG A 167 -13.67 1.11 18.79
N ALA A 168 -13.68 0.26 19.82
CA ALA A 168 -14.89 -0.01 20.61
C ALA A 168 -15.49 1.27 21.21
N LEU A 169 -14.66 2.16 21.77
CA LEU A 169 -15.11 3.45 22.29
C LEU A 169 -15.69 4.35 21.19
N LYS A 170 -15.04 4.45 20.03
CA LYS A 170 -15.54 5.24 18.91
C LYS A 170 -16.86 4.70 18.34
N HIS A 171 -17.03 3.39 18.30
CA HIS A 171 -18.30 2.77 17.90
C HIS A 171 -19.41 3.07 18.90
N ALA A 172 -19.13 3.01 20.20
CA ALA A 172 -20.09 3.33 21.26
C ALA A 172 -20.55 4.80 21.23
N THR A 173 -19.70 5.72 20.75
CA THR A 173 -20.01 7.16 20.66
C THR A 173 -20.57 7.58 19.30
N GLY A 174 -20.79 6.66 18.36
CA GLY A 174 -21.27 6.96 17.02
C GLY A 174 -20.29 7.75 16.12
N TRP A 175 -19.07 7.99 16.58
CA TRP A 175 -18.07 8.83 15.90
C TRP A 175 -17.32 8.14 14.78
N PHE A 176 -17.58 6.85 14.55
CA PHE A 176 -16.84 6.07 13.57
C PHE A 176 -17.77 5.15 12.78
N GLN A 177 -17.94 5.46 11.50
CA GLN A 177 -18.75 4.67 10.55
C GLN A 177 -17.91 4.07 9.41
N ASN A 178 -16.64 3.69 9.63
CA ASN A 178 -15.88 3.04 8.58
C ASN A 178 -15.79 1.52 8.84
N PRO A 179 -16.69 0.71 8.26
CA PRO A 179 -16.77 -0.73 8.53
C PRO A 179 -15.71 -1.56 7.81
N ALA A 180 -14.90 -0.96 6.94
CA ALA A 180 -14.12 -1.71 5.95
C ALA A 180 -12.60 -1.73 6.20
N ALA A 181 -12.15 -1.69 7.45
CA ALA A 181 -10.73 -1.91 7.74
C ALA A 181 -10.55 -3.23 8.48
N PHE A 182 -9.78 -4.14 7.89
CA PHE A 182 -9.42 -5.42 8.46
C PHE A 182 -7.95 -5.43 8.90
N PRO A 183 -7.61 -4.78 10.04
CA PRO A 183 -6.27 -4.85 10.58
C PRO A 183 -5.98 -6.27 11.06
N VAL A 184 -4.72 -6.68 10.97
CA VAL A 184 -4.28 -8.00 11.43
C VAL A 184 -3.34 -7.88 12.61
N THR A 185 -3.20 -8.97 13.38
CA THR A 185 -2.17 -9.05 14.43
C THR A 185 -0.78 -9.21 13.83
N ASP A 186 0.25 -8.83 14.59
CA ASP A 186 1.65 -9.02 14.19
C ASP A 186 1.95 -10.48 13.82
N ALA A 187 1.47 -11.42 14.64
CA ALA A 187 1.65 -12.86 14.39
C ALA A 187 1.00 -13.30 13.08
N ARG A 188 -0.21 -12.79 12.79
CA ARG A 188 -0.91 -13.13 11.55
C ARG A 188 -0.19 -12.60 10.32
N LEU A 189 0.29 -11.36 10.37
CA LEU A 189 1.06 -10.79 9.26
C LEU A 189 2.36 -11.56 9.03
N ALA A 190 3.09 -11.92 10.09
CA ALA A 190 4.29 -12.74 10.00
C ALA A 190 4.01 -14.10 9.35
N GLN A 191 2.91 -14.77 9.73
CA GLN A 191 2.48 -16.02 9.09
C GLN A 191 2.17 -15.85 7.60
N MET A 192 1.47 -14.77 7.23
CA MET A 192 1.14 -14.46 5.83
C MET A 192 2.39 -14.26 4.99
N LEU A 193 3.38 -13.53 5.50
CA LEU A 193 4.66 -13.29 4.83
C LEU A 193 5.47 -14.60 4.71
N ALA A 194 5.58 -15.37 5.79
CA ALA A 194 6.32 -16.63 5.79
C ALA A 194 5.75 -17.64 4.77
N ALA A 195 4.42 -17.71 4.64
CA ALA A 195 3.75 -18.59 3.70
C ALA A 195 4.10 -18.29 2.22
N VAL A 196 4.65 -17.11 1.93
CA VAL A 196 5.06 -16.70 0.56
C VAL A 196 6.58 -16.52 0.44
N GLY A 197 7.35 -17.02 1.42
CA GLY A 197 8.80 -17.01 1.41
C GLY A 197 9.42 -15.66 1.78
N PHE A 198 8.69 -14.81 2.52
CA PHE A 198 9.20 -13.54 3.03
C PHE A 198 9.22 -13.52 4.55
N HIS A 199 10.14 -12.73 5.12
CA HIS A 199 10.19 -12.45 6.55
C HIS A 199 10.33 -10.95 6.79
N GLU A 200 9.69 -10.45 7.85
CA GLU A 200 9.81 -9.06 8.24
C GLU A 200 11.21 -8.76 8.76
N VAL A 201 11.85 -7.73 8.20
CA VAL A 201 13.19 -7.28 8.63
C VAL A 201 13.15 -5.93 9.33
N ARG A 202 12.18 -5.08 9.00
CA ARG A 202 12.01 -3.74 9.61
C ARG A 202 10.55 -3.32 9.63
N ARG A 203 10.24 -2.45 10.59
CA ARG A 203 8.90 -1.86 10.74
C ARG A 203 8.99 -0.40 11.15
N TYR A 204 8.14 0.42 10.53
CA TYR A 204 7.99 1.84 10.88
C TYR A 204 6.55 2.11 11.28
N ARG A 205 6.31 2.44 12.55
CA ARG A 205 4.98 2.80 13.04
C ARG A 205 4.69 4.27 12.76
N ILE A 206 3.52 4.56 12.22
CA ILE A 206 3.06 5.91 11.90
C ILE A 206 2.14 6.38 13.04
N LEU A 207 2.60 7.33 13.87
CA LEU A 207 1.86 7.84 15.03
C LEU A 207 1.35 6.72 15.94
N PRO A 208 2.21 5.93 16.60
CA PRO A 208 1.87 4.64 17.22
C PRO A 208 0.75 4.69 18.26
N LEU A 209 0.54 5.82 18.93
CA LEU A 209 -0.55 5.99 19.89
C LEU A 209 -1.86 6.46 19.24
N LEU A 210 -1.81 7.00 18.02
CA LEU A 210 -2.94 7.63 17.33
C LEU A 210 -3.42 6.86 16.12
N SER A 211 -2.56 6.06 15.49
CA SER A 211 -2.82 5.34 14.25
C SER A 211 -2.41 3.87 14.35
N GLU A 212 -3.16 3.01 13.69
CA GLU A 212 -2.84 1.59 13.48
C GLU A 212 -1.82 1.39 12.35
N ALA A 213 -1.52 2.45 11.59
CA ALA A 213 -0.73 2.37 10.38
C ALA A 213 0.74 2.03 10.67
N VAL A 214 1.24 1.04 9.94
CA VAL A 214 2.64 0.64 9.91
C VAL A 214 3.11 0.50 8.48
N VAL A 215 4.39 0.77 8.24
CA VAL A 215 5.10 0.36 7.03
C VAL A 215 5.97 -0.84 7.41
N VAL A 216 5.69 -1.98 6.84
CA VAL A 216 6.40 -3.23 7.05
C VAL A 216 7.33 -3.47 5.88
N VAL A 217 8.59 -3.77 6.17
CA VAL A 217 9.60 -4.16 5.20
C VAL A 217 9.86 -5.65 5.37
N ALA A 218 9.56 -6.42 4.36
CA ALA A 218 9.84 -7.85 4.34
C ALA A 218 10.80 -8.20 3.20
N GLU A 219 11.73 -9.08 3.47
CA GLU A 219 12.68 -9.59 2.49
C GLU A 219 12.45 -11.06 2.19
N ARG A 220 12.76 -11.46 0.96
CA ARG A 220 12.67 -12.85 0.55
C ARG A 220 13.74 -13.66 1.29
N ALA A 221 13.36 -14.80 1.83
CA ALA A 221 14.29 -15.73 2.47
C ALA A 221 15.34 -16.19 1.45
N GLY A 222 16.63 -16.03 1.80
CA GLY A 222 17.74 -16.44 0.93
C GLY A 222 18.07 -15.48 -0.22
N ALA A 223 17.46 -14.26 -0.26
CA ALA A 223 17.93 -13.23 -1.20
C ALA A 223 19.30 -12.67 -0.72
N PRO A 224 20.28 -12.50 -1.63
CA PRO A 224 21.59 -11.96 -1.33
C PRO A 224 21.55 -10.47 -0.93
#